data_c3c32823c093d2eb23ea02f1bca872fa
#
_entry.id   c3c32823c093d2eb23ea02f1bca872fa
#
_cell.length_a   1.000
_cell.length_b   1.000
_cell.length_c   1.000
_cell.angle_alpha   90.00
_cell.angle_beta   90.00
_cell.angle_gamma   90.00
#
_symmetry.space_group_name_H-M   'P 1'
#
loop_
_entity.id
_entity.type
_entity.pdbx_description
1 polymer ?
#
loop_
_entity_poly.entity_id
_entity_poly.type
_entity_poly.pdbx_seq_one_letter_code
_entity_poly.pdbx_strand_id
1 'polypeptide(L)'
;MTNDIKTGFDSEPSLNIHSEWLANFVDVYQQLSTNNLHLLRTIYHNNINFKDPMHELHGFSELSKYFGGLYQNVSSCQFRINHVIEKQTEAAIYWQMVYQHKHLNSGKKITVSGSSQLKSFDNKVIYHRDYIDLGEMLYQRLPVIGRLITWIKNRAANA
;
A
#
# COMPACT_ATOMS: atom_id res chain seq x y z
N MET A 1 -25.27 -28.05 15.64
CA MET A 1 -23.92 -28.24 15.09
C MET A 1 -23.60 -27.02 14.25
N THR A 2 -22.99 -26.02 14.86
CA THR A 2 -22.57 -24.78 14.23
C THR A 2 -21.17 -24.97 13.68
N ASN A 3 -21.03 -25.01 12.36
CA ASN A 3 -19.74 -25.01 11.69
C ASN A 3 -19.18 -23.58 11.74
N ASP A 4 -18.30 -23.32 12.68
CA ASP A 4 -17.41 -22.18 12.66
C ASP A 4 -16.45 -22.34 11.49
N ILE A 5 -16.71 -21.60 10.41
CA ILE A 5 -15.72 -21.37 9.35
C ILE A 5 -14.65 -20.47 9.94
N LYS A 6 -13.59 -21.08 10.49
CA LYS A 6 -12.34 -20.41 10.79
C LYS A 6 -11.83 -19.80 9.49
N THR A 7 -11.88 -18.49 9.38
CA THR A 7 -11.15 -17.73 8.36
C THR A 7 -9.67 -17.90 8.67
N GLY A 8 -9.04 -18.86 7.98
CA GLY A 8 -7.62 -19.17 8.12
C GLY A 8 -6.75 -18.04 7.59
N PHE A 9 -6.31 -17.19 8.48
CA PHE A 9 -5.03 -16.50 8.34
C PHE A 9 -4.11 -17.11 9.39
N ASP A 10 -3.51 -18.23 9.00
CA ASP A 10 -2.46 -18.90 9.76
C ASP A 10 -1.30 -17.93 9.96
N SER A 11 -0.83 -17.83 11.23
CA SER A 11 0.39 -17.19 11.75
C SER A 11 0.85 -15.92 11.02
N GLU A 12 1.04 -14.85 11.77
CA GLU A 12 1.74 -13.65 11.28
C GLU A 12 3.09 -14.06 10.69
N PRO A 13 3.42 -13.62 9.46
CA PRO A 13 4.71 -13.94 8.87
C PRO A 13 5.80 -13.36 9.76
N SER A 14 6.75 -14.18 10.20
CA SER A 14 7.94 -13.71 10.91
C SER A 14 8.78 -12.90 9.91
N LEU A 15 8.66 -11.58 9.95
CA LEU A 15 9.43 -10.69 9.10
C LEU A 15 10.86 -10.61 9.64
N ASN A 16 11.85 -10.92 8.80
CA ASN A 16 13.26 -10.84 9.15
C ASN A 16 13.75 -9.39 8.95
N ILE A 17 13.51 -8.54 9.94
CA ILE A 17 13.87 -7.12 9.93
C ILE A 17 15.00 -6.90 10.93
N HIS A 18 16.05 -6.21 10.49
CA HIS A 18 17.25 -5.97 11.29
C HIS A 18 17.44 -4.51 11.68
N SER A 19 16.99 -3.57 10.84
CA SER A 19 17.13 -2.14 11.12
C SER A 19 15.91 -1.55 11.83
N GLU A 20 16.18 -0.59 12.70
CA GLU A 20 15.14 0.14 13.44
C GLU A 20 14.23 0.95 12.52
N TRP A 21 14.79 1.62 11.49
CA TRP A 21 14.01 2.41 10.56
C TRP A 21 12.96 1.59 9.83
N LEU A 22 13.32 0.36 9.43
CA LEU A 22 12.41 -0.52 8.69
C LEU A 22 11.37 -1.15 9.63
N ALA A 23 11.76 -1.50 10.85
CA ALA A 23 10.82 -1.97 11.86
C ALA A 23 9.76 -0.90 12.17
N ASN A 24 10.18 0.35 12.37
CA ASN A 24 9.27 1.48 12.58
C ASN A 24 8.36 1.72 11.37
N PHE A 25 8.90 1.62 10.15
CA PHE A 25 8.11 1.77 8.93
C PHE A 25 7.01 0.70 8.85
N VAL A 26 7.36 -0.57 9.04
CA VAL A 26 6.43 -1.69 8.99
C VAL A 26 5.34 -1.54 10.06
N ASP A 27 5.73 -1.22 11.30
CA ASP A 27 4.79 -1.03 12.40
C ASP A 27 3.77 0.07 12.10
N VAL A 28 4.22 1.24 11.63
CA VAL A 28 3.33 2.35 11.26
C VAL A 28 2.39 1.96 10.11
N TYR A 29 2.90 1.30 9.06
CA TYR A 29 2.07 0.92 7.93
C TYR A 29 1.02 -0.14 8.27
N GLN A 30 1.33 -1.10 9.14
CA GLN A 30 0.36 -2.12 9.58
C GLN A 30 -0.78 -1.53 10.41
N GLN A 31 -0.55 -0.43 11.13
CA GLN A 31 -1.58 0.26 11.91
C GLN A 31 -2.18 1.48 11.20
N LEU A 32 -1.71 1.83 9.99
CA LEU A 32 -2.14 3.02 9.29
C LEU A 32 -3.64 2.99 8.98
N SER A 33 -4.31 4.09 9.30
CA SER A 33 -5.76 4.26 9.15
C SER A 33 -6.11 5.72 8.84
N THR A 34 -7.38 5.98 8.61
CA THR A 34 -7.89 7.34 8.39
C THR A 34 -7.64 8.30 9.55
N ASN A 35 -7.43 7.76 10.77
CA ASN A 35 -7.37 8.56 12.00
C ASN A 35 -5.93 8.81 12.50
N ASN A 36 -4.91 8.18 11.89
CA ASN A 36 -3.55 8.23 12.41
C ASN A 36 -2.49 8.59 11.35
N LEU A 37 -2.88 9.28 10.28
CA LEU A 37 -1.95 9.73 9.23
C LEU A 37 -0.79 10.58 9.76
N HIS A 38 -0.93 11.19 10.95
CA HIS A 38 0.14 11.94 11.62
C HIS A 38 1.36 11.07 11.93
N LEU A 39 1.19 9.73 12.07
CA LEU A 39 2.29 8.78 12.30
C LEU A 39 3.27 8.72 11.13
N LEU A 40 2.84 9.07 9.91
CA LEU A 40 3.74 9.15 8.75
C LEU A 40 4.94 10.08 8.99
N ARG A 41 4.78 11.10 9.85
CA ARG A 41 5.87 12.01 10.22
C ARG A 41 6.99 11.32 10.99
N THR A 42 6.71 10.24 11.67
CA THR A 42 7.72 9.51 12.46
C THR A 42 8.64 8.68 11.59
N ILE A 43 8.17 8.21 10.43
CA ILE A 43 8.87 7.27 9.54
C ILE A 43 9.45 7.91 8.28
N TYR A 44 8.94 9.07 7.83
CA TYR A 44 9.45 9.73 6.64
C TYR A 44 10.37 10.89 6.95
N HIS A 45 11.46 10.99 6.18
CA HIS A 45 12.37 12.12 6.21
C HIS A 45 11.71 13.38 5.59
N ASN A 46 12.15 14.58 6.01
CA ASN A 46 11.62 15.84 5.47
C ASN A 46 11.77 15.98 3.95
N ASN A 47 12.87 15.44 3.41
CA ASN A 47 13.21 15.49 1.99
C ASN A 47 12.85 14.17 1.28
N ILE A 48 11.79 13.50 1.71
CA ILE A 48 11.31 12.27 1.06
C ILE A 48 11.06 12.48 -0.43
N ASN A 49 11.52 11.54 -1.25
CA ASN A 49 11.08 11.36 -2.62
C ASN A 49 10.15 10.16 -2.64
N PHE A 50 8.86 10.42 -2.88
CA PHE A 50 7.83 9.39 -2.99
C PHE A 50 7.36 9.27 -4.42
N LYS A 51 7.21 8.04 -4.90
CA LYS A 51 6.70 7.75 -6.23
C LYS A 51 5.73 6.58 -6.18
N ASP A 52 4.59 6.76 -6.78
CA ASP A 52 3.65 5.69 -7.11
C ASP A 52 3.36 5.69 -8.63
N PRO A 53 2.52 4.79 -9.16
CA PRO A 53 2.21 4.79 -10.60
C PRO A 53 1.50 6.06 -11.11
N MET A 54 0.95 6.89 -10.22
CA MET A 54 0.17 8.09 -10.60
C MET A 54 0.93 9.39 -10.34
N HIS A 55 1.83 9.42 -9.34
CA HIS A 55 2.43 10.65 -8.82
C HIS A 55 3.91 10.47 -8.50
N GLU A 56 4.62 11.58 -8.54
CA GLU A 56 5.95 11.74 -7.97
C GLU A 56 5.96 13.00 -7.12
N LEU A 57 6.35 12.87 -5.84
CA LEU A 57 6.21 13.90 -4.82
C LEU A 57 7.56 14.12 -4.12
N HIS A 58 7.86 15.38 -3.81
CA HIS A 58 9.10 15.75 -3.14
C HIS A 58 8.79 16.49 -1.83
N GLY A 59 9.31 15.95 -0.74
CA GLY A 59 9.17 16.51 0.60
C GLY A 59 7.91 16.04 1.34
N PHE A 60 8.04 15.98 2.64
CA PHE A 60 7.00 15.46 3.53
C PHE A 60 5.68 16.26 3.47
N SER A 61 5.74 17.56 3.21
CA SER A 61 4.54 18.41 3.12
C SER A 61 3.63 17.97 1.96
N GLU A 62 4.22 17.70 0.79
CA GLU A 62 3.46 17.22 -0.37
C GLU A 62 2.92 15.81 -0.14
N LEU A 63 3.76 14.93 0.41
CA LEU A 63 3.37 13.57 0.77
C LEU A 63 2.19 13.55 1.75
N SER A 64 2.23 14.37 2.80
CA SER A 64 1.17 14.47 3.79
C SER A 64 -0.16 14.94 3.19
N LYS A 65 -0.13 15.94 2.30
CA LYS A 65 -1.32 16.39 1.57
C LYS A 65 -1.88 15.31 0.67
N TYR A 66 -1.01 14.58 -0.02
CA TYR A 66 -1.39 13.49 -0.90
C TYR A 66 -2.10 12.36 -0.15
N PHE A 67 -1.52 11.89 0.95
CA PHE A 67 -2.18 10.87 1.80
C PHE A 67 -3.49 11.39 2.37
N GLY A 68 -3.55 12.63 2.83
CA GLY A 68 -4.80 13.25 3.29
C GLY A 68 -5.90 13.22 2.22
N GLY A 69 -5.55 13.53 0.97
CA GLY A 69 -6.47 13.46 -0.17
C GLY A 69 -6.93 12.03 -0.48
N LEU A 70 -5.98 11.07 -0.53
CA LEU A 70 -6.30 9.66 -0.78
C LEU A 70 -7.28 9.09 0.24
N TYR A 71 -7.08 9.40 1.52
CA TYR A 71 -7.90 8.86 2.61
C TYR A 71 -9.25 9.55 2.79
N GLN A 72 -9.52 10.68 2.11
CA GLN A 72 -10.80 11.42 2.24
C GLN A 72 -12.04 10.57 1.91
N ASN A 73 -11.95 9.73 0.90
CA ASN A 73 -13.04 8.86 0.44
C ASN A 73 -12.87 7.40 0.84
N VAL A 74 -11.84 7.09 1.62
CA VAL A 74 -11.57 5.76 2.16
C VAL A 74 -12.29 5.59 3.49
N SER A 75 -13.14 4.57 3.59
CA SER A 75 -13.86 4.24 4.82
C SER A 75 -13.03 3.34 5.74
N SER A 76 -12.21 2.49 5.16
CA SER A 76 -11.26 1.62 5.87
C SER A 76 -10.07 1.31 4.98
N CYS A 77 -8.90 1.18 5.58
CA CYS A 77 -7.68 0.74 4.91
C CYS A 77 -6.84 -0.04 5.91
N GLN A 78 -6.34 -1.18 5.47
CA GLN A 78 -5.47 -2.03 6.26
C GLN A 78 -4.37 -2.59 5.37
N PHE A 79 -3.12 -2.43 5.80
CA PHE A 79 -1.95 -3.03 5.18
C PHE A 79 -1.52 -4.28 5.94
N ARG A 80 -1.11 -5.30 5.20
CA ARG A 80 -0.41 -6.46 5.71
C ARG A 80 0.91 -6.58 4.95
N ILE A 81 2.02 -6.51 5.65
CA ILE A 81 3.35 -6.75 5.10
C ILE A 81 3.58 -8.26 5.13
N ASN A 82 3.78 -8.87 3.96
CA ASN A 82 3.91 -10.31 3.82
C ASN A 82 5.36 -10.78 3.75
N HIS A 83 6.25 -9.95 3.20
CA HIS A 83 7.65 -10.29 3.03
C HIS A 83 8.52 -9.04 2.99
N VAL A 84 9.74 -9.15 3.48
CA VAL A 84 10.73 -8.09 3.54
C VAL A 84 12.08 -8.63 3.04
N ILE A 85 12.72 -7.88 2.18
CA ILE A 85 14.11 -8.07 1.77
C ILE A 85 14.85 -6.82 2.14
N GLU A 86 15.78 -6.93 3.09
CA GLU A 86 16.54 -5.80 3.62
C GLU A 86 18.01 -5.94 3.28
N LYS A 87 18.64 -4.83 2.87
CA LYS A 87 20.08 -4.73 2.64
C LYS A 87 20.57 -3.34 3.06
N GLN A 88 21.23 -3.27 4.22
CA GLN A 88 21.79 -2.01 4.75
C GLN A 88 20.70 -0.91 4.87
N THR A 89 20.80 0.15 4.05
CA THR A 89 19.89 1.30 4.03
C THR A 89 18.78 1.16 3.00
N GLU A 90 18.65 0.01 2.35
CA GLU A 90 17.64 -0.25 1.33
C GLU A 90 16.78 -1.45 1.71
N ALA A 91 15.50 -1.43 1.33
CA ALA A 91 14.61 -2.57 1.46
C ALA A 91 13.63 -2.66 0.31
N ALA A 92 13.20 -3.88 0.03
CA ALA A 92 12.00 -4.18 -0.74
C ALA A 92 11.00 -4.84 0.19
N ILE A 93 9.78 -4.33 0.21
CA ILE A 93 8.67 -4.90 0.97
C ILE A 93 7.57 -5.36 0.03
N TYR A 94 6.94 -6.48 0.35
CA TYR A 94 5.79 -7.02 -0.36
C TYR A 94 4.59 -6.99 0.57
N TRP A 95 3.49 -6.42 0.11
CA TRP A 95 2.34 -6.15 0.94
C TRP A 95 1.03 -6.42 0.23
N GLN A 96 0.00 -6.58 1.04
CA GLN A 96 -1.38 -6.60 0.61
C GLN A 96 -2.13 -5.49 1.34
N MET A 97 -2.94 -4.74 0.59
CA MET A 97 -3.80 -3.70 1.11
C MET A 97 -5.25 -4.10 0.90
N VAL A 98 -6.04 -4.01 1.96
CA VAL A 98 -7.50 -4.17 1.91
C VAL A 98 -8.12 -2.83 2.26
N TYR A 99 -8.88 -2.25 1.34
CA TYR A 99 -9.52 -0.96 1.57
C TYR A 99 -10.96 -0.91 1.06
N GLN A 100 -11.73 0.04 1.57
CA GLN A 100 -13.08 0.36 1.12
C GLN A 100 -13.12 1.83 0.72
N HIS A 101 -13.64 2.12 -0.45
CA HIS A 101 -13.75 3.46 -0.99
C HIS A 101 -15.21 3.77 -1.35
N LYS A 102 -15.71 4.93 -0.93
CA LYS A 102 -17.14 5.30 -1.06
C LYS A 102 -17.67 5.24 -2.49
N HIS A 103 -16.83 5.51 -3.48
CA HIS A 103 -17.20 5.61 -4.90
C HIS A 103 -16.66 4.48 -5.78
N LEU A 104 -15.95 3.50 -5.21
CA LEU A 104 -15.40 2.35 -5.93
C LEU A 104 -16.04 1.05 -5.45
N ASN A 105 -16.20 0.08 -6.38
CA ASN A 105 -16.69 -1.27 -6.11
C ASN A 105 -18.00 -1.28 -5.27
N SER A 106 -18.86 -0.28 -5.44
CA SER A 106 -20.10 -0.11 -4.65
C SER A 106 -19.85 -0.09 -3.13
N GLY A 107 -18.72 0.46 -2.69
CA GLY A 107 -18.32 0.53 -1.27
C GLY A 107 -17.85 -0.80 -0.67
N LYS A 108 -17.72 -1.87 -1.46
CA LYS A 108 -17.23 -3.17 -0.99
C LYS A 108 -15.71 -3.17 -0.86
N LYS A 109 -15.17 -4.09 -0.06
CA LYS A 109 -13.74 -4.27 0.12
C LYS A 109 -13.04 -4.56 -1.22
N ILE A 110 -11.90 -3.93 -1.41
CA ILE A 110 -10.99 -4.12 -2.53
C ILE A 110 -9.67 -4.59 -1.94
N THR A 111 -9.13 -5.67 -2.47
CA THR A 111 -7.82 -6.21 -2.07
C THR A 111 -6.85 -6.00 -3.22
N VAL A 112 -5.69 -5.46 -2.91
CA VAL A 112 -4.61 -5.19 -3.87
C VAL A 112 -3.30 -5.66 -3.28
N SER A 113 -2.47 -6.29 -4.10
CA SER A 113 -1.10 -6.63 -3.74
C SER A 113 -0.12 -5.68 -4.42
N GLY A 114 0.95 -5.37 -3.73
CA GLY A 114 1.98 -4.49 -4.24
C GLY A 114 3.33 -4.74 -3.61
N SER A 115 4.31 -4.00 -4.08
CA SER A 115 5.63 -3.97 -3.49
C SER A 115 6.15 -2.54 -3.45
N SER A 116 7.04 -2.26 -2.50
CA SER A 116 7.67 -0.95 -2.38
C SER A 116 9.19 -1.10 -2.28
N GLN A 117 9.89 -0.22 -2.97
CA GLN A 117 11.31 -0.01 -2.80
C GLN A 117 11.51 1.14 -1.83
N LEU A 118 12.30 0.92 -0.80
CA LEU A 118 12.58 1.90 0.24
C LEU A 118 14.08 2.16 0.35
N LYS A 119 14.44 3.42 0.66
CA LYS A 119 15.80 3.79 1.09
C LYS A 119 15.71 4.68 2.31
N SER A 120 16.62 4.48 3.26
CA SER A 120 16.67 5.24 4.50
C SER A 120 17.85 6.21 4.54
N PHE A 121 17.65 7.29 5.27
CA PHE A 121 18.65 8.26 5.70
C PHE A 121 18.23 8.82 7.06
N ASP A 122 19.14 9.00 7.99
CA ASP A 122 18.88 9.47 9.35
C ASP A 122 17.74 8.72 10.04
N ASN A 123 17.77 7.37 9.96
CA ASN A 123 16.78 6.47 10.54
C ASN A 123 15.34 6.71 10.06
N LYS A 124 15.15 7.34 8.89
CA LYS A 124 13.86 7.60 8.26
C LYS A 124 13.88 7.28 6.78
N VAL A 125 12.72 6.98 6.20
CA VAL A 125 12.59 6.73 4.76
C VAL A 125 12.74 8.03 4.00
N ILE A 126 13.75 8.10 3.12
CA ILE A 126 14.02 9.25 2.24
C ILE A 126 13.64 8.98 0.77
N TYR A 127 13.48 7.72 0.41
CA TYR A 127 12.98 7.29 -0.89
C TYR A 127 11.96 6.18 -0.71
N HIS A 128 10.80 6.31 -1.37
CA HIS A 128 9.75 5.30 -1.39
C HIS A 128 9.15 5.23 -2.79
N ARG A 129 9.21 4.06 -3.41
CA ARG A 129 8.55 3.82 -4.70
C ARG A 129 7.63 2.62 -4.61
N ASP A 130 6.34 2.86 -4.88
CA ASP A 130 5.32 1.82 -4.96
C ASP A 130 5.19 1.25 -6.36
N TYR A 131 5.03 -0.07 -6.43
CA TYR A 131 4.71 -0.83 -7.62
C TYR A 131 3.37 -1.53 -7.40
N ILE A 132 2.35 -1.05 -8.08
CA ILE A 132 0.96 -1.50 -7.93
C ILE A 132 0.34 -1.65 -9.32
N ASP A 133 -0.49 -2.67 -9.55
CA ASP A 133 -1.35 -2.73 -10.73
C ASP A 133 -2.54 -1.77 -10.55
N LEU A 134 -2.47 -0.59 -11.19
CA LEU A 134 -3.57 0.38 -11.19
C LEU A 134 -4.84 -0.17 -11.83
N GLY A 135 -4.72 -1.12 -12.77
CA GLY A 135 -5.87 -1.80 -13.37
C GLY A 135 -6.66 -2.55 -12.30
N GLU A 136 -5.98 -3.33 -11.47
CA GLU A 136 -6.59 -4.09 -10.37
C GLU A 136 -7.10 -3.16 -9.26
N MET A 137 -6.30 -2.17 -8.88
CA MET A 137 -6.62 -1.27 -7.78
C MET A 137 -7.81 -0.34 -8.10
N LEU A 138 -7.87 0.23 -9.30
CA LEU A 138 -8.77 1.33 -9.63
C LEU A 138 -9.62 1.07 -10.88
N TYR A 139 -8.99 0.87 -12.03
CA TYR A 139 -9.71 0.95 -13.32
C TYR A 139 -10.69 -0.17 -13.57
N GLN A 140 -10.39 -1.40 -13.13
CA GLN A 140 -11.30 -2.53 -13.27
C GLN A 140 -12.54 -2.42 -12.36
N ARG A 141 -12.52 -1.50 -11.40
CA ARG A 141 -13.63 -1.25 -10.47
C ARG A 141 -14.61 -0.19 -10.97
N LEU A 142 -14.31 0.45 -12.09
CA LEU A 142 -15.21 1.39 -12.76
C LEU A 142 -16.08 0.63 -13.76
N PRO A 143 -17.43 0.78 -13.74
CA PRO A 143 -18.36 -0.11 -14.46
C PRO A 143 -18.13 -0.22 -15.97
N VAL A 144 -17.76 0.88 -16.63
CA VAL A 144 -17.53 0.91 -18.08
C VAL A 144 -16.07 0.64 -18.41
N ILE A 145 -15.14 1.35 -17.77
CA ILE A 145 -13.70 1.26 -18.00
C ILE A 145 -13.17 -0.12 -17.59
N GLY A 146 -13.69 -0.67 -16.50
CA GLY A 146 -13.30 -1.99 -16.03
C GLY A 146 -13.53 -3.10 -17.06
N ARG A 147 -14.67 -3.09 -17.76
CA ARG A 147 -14.98 -4.03 -18.84
C ARG A 147 -14.02 -3.89 -20.02
N LEU A 148 -13.71 -2.65 -20.42
CA LEU A 148 -12.78 -2.37 -21.50
C LEU A 148 -11.36 -2.84 -21.18
N ILE A 149 -10.86 -2.56 -19.98
CA ILE A 149 -9.53 -2.98 -19.55
C ILE A 149 -9.44 -4.50 -19.47
N THR A 150 -10.46 -5.17 -18.93
CA THR A 150 -10.51 -6.64 -18.88
C THR A 150 -10.50 -7.22 -20.30
N TRP A 151 -11.26 -6.65 -21.22
CA TRP A 151 -11.27 -7.06 -22.62
C TRP A 151 -9.89 -6.89 -23.29
N ILE A 152 -9.21 -5.76 -23.07
CA ILE A 152 -7.85 -5.50 -23.59
C ILE A 152 -6.86 -6.52 -23.04
N LYS A 153 -6.86 -6.76 -21.72
CA LYS A 153 -5.98 -7.76 -21.06
C LYS A 153 -6.19 -9.15 -21.65
N ASN A 154 -7.45 -9.57 -21.82
CA ASN A 154 -7.77 -10.89 -22.40
C ASN A 154 -7.34 -10.99 -23.86
N ARG A 155 -7.49 -9.95 -24.64
CA ARG A 155 -7.05 -9.93 -26.05
C ARG A 155 -5.52 -9.99 -26.15
N ALA A 156 -4.79 -9.28 -25.31
CA ALA A 156 -3.33 -9.31 -25.28
C ALA A 156 -2.77 -10.67 -24.85
N ALA A 157 -3.47 -11.39 -23.98
CA ALA A 157 -3.07 -12.72 -23.53
C ALA A 157 -3.34 -13.83 -24.56
N ASN A 158 -4.25 -13.60 -25.54
CA ASN A 158 -4.66 -14.57 -26.55
C ASN A 158 -4.18 -14.20 -27.98
N ALA A 159 -3.30 -13.22 -28.10
CA ALA A 159 -2.60 -12.85 -29.34
C ALA A 159 -1.24 -13.50 -29.45
#